data_4859645b36daea467a429c01d2eed450
#
_entry.id   4859645b36daea467a429c01d2eed450
#
_cell.length_a   1.000
_cell.length_b   1.000
_cell.length_c   1.000
_cell.angle_alpha   90.00
_cell.angle_beta   90.00
_cell.angle_gamma   90.00
#
_symmetry.space_group_name_H-M   'P 1'
#
loop_
_entity.id
_entity.type
_entity.pdbx_description
1 polymer ?
#
loop_
_entity_poly.entity_id
_entity_poly.type
_entity_poly.pdbx_seq_one_letter_code
_entity_poly.pdbx_strand_id
1 'polypeptide(L)'
;FFSASMWVGQQMAAGLDFWGFIKSLLLGGAILGMYTGLLGYVGAKTGLSMDLLAKRAFGEKGSYLSSAMISFTQIGWFGVGVAMFAIPVSGELLGGSKAAMWALVLVAGGCMTASAYFGIDSLTVVSYIAVPLVAILGTVAMVMAVRQGNGTIVDQFAVSSGSVTVIGGAGMVVGSFVSGGTATPNFARFAKDAKSGTIATVVAFFIGNSLMFFFGAIAYI
;
A
#
# COMPACT_ATOMS: atom_id res chain seq x y z
N PHE A 1 -0.27 -0.09 -5.49
CA PHE A 1 -1.46 0.70 -5.14
C PHE A 1 -2.21 -0.01 -4.03
N PHE A 2 -2.34 0.67 -2.88
CA PHE A 2 -2.99 0.13 -1.69
C PHE A 2 -3.80 1.24 -0.99
N SER A 3 -5.08 1.03 -0.77
CA SER A 3 -6.01 2.05 -0.25
C SER A 3 -5.61 2.58 1.13
N ALA A 4 -5.07 1.73 2.00
CA ALA A 4 -4.60 2.19 3.31
C ALA A 4 -3.46 3.22 3.23
N SER A 5 -2.66 3.24 2.14
CA SER A 5 -1.67 4.29 1.92
C SER A 5 -2.33 5.66 1.68
N MET A 6 -3.52 5.70 1.08
CA MET A 6 -4.31 6.94 0.97
C MET A 6 -4.71 7.47 2.34
N TRP A 7 -5.22 6.60 3.20
CA TRP A 7 -5.60 6.99 4.56
C TRP A 7 -4.41 7.50 5.39
N VAL A 8 -3.26 6.84 5.28
CA VAL A 8 -2.03 7.32 5.94
C VAL A 8 -1.57 8.64 5.33
N GLY A 9 -1.68 8.82 4.01
CA GLY A 9 -1.39 10.07 3.32
C GLY A 9 -2.21 11.25 3.84
N GLN A 10 -3.50 11.03 4.07
CA GLN A 10 -4.40 12.01 4.71
C GLN A 10 -3.92 12.37 6.12
N GLN A 11 -3.60 11.38 6.96
CA GLN A 11 -3.11 11.65 8.31
C GLN A 11 -1.79 12.43 8.31
N MET A 12 -0.90 12.12 7.38
CA MET A 12 0.36 12.87 7.20
C MET A 12 0.09 14.32 6.79
N ALA A 13 -0.85 14.56 5.86
CA ALA A 13 -1.21 15.91 5.42
C ALA A 13 -1.87 16.73 6.52
N ALA A 14 -2.67 16.11 7.37
CA ALA A 14 -3.26 16.79 8.54
C ALA A 14 -2.20 17.19 9.59
N GLY A 15 -1.06 16.50 9.64
CA GLY A 15 -0.01 16.73 10.64
C GLY A 15 1.26 17.44 10.14
N LEU A 16 1.46 17.55 8.81
CA LEU A 16 2.66 18.09 8.18
C LEU A 16 2.30 19.23 7.22
N ASP A 17 3.16 20.23 7.14
CA ASP A 17 3.15 21.17 6.02
C ASP A 17 3.56 20.47 4.71
N PHE A 18 3.32 21.13 3.57
CA PHE A 18 3.61 20.56 2.25
C PHE A 18 5.06 20.06 2.11
N TRP A 19 6.04 20.87 2.52
CA TRP A 19 7.43 20.49 2.40
C TRP A 19 7.85 19.40 3.39
N GLY A 20 7.26 19.38 4.58
CA GLY A 20 7.41 18.30 5.56
C GLY A 20 6.85 16.98 5.01
N PHE A 21 5.66 17.03 4.38
CA PHE A 21 5.05 15.87 3.72
C PHE A 21 5.97 15.33 2.60
N ILE A 22 6.46 16.20 1.69
CA ILE A 22 7.36 15.79 0.60
C ILE A 22 8.64 15.16 1.15
N LYS A 23 9.30 15.79 2.14
CA LYS A 23 10.52 15.24 2.75
C LYS A 23 10.28 13.89 3.41
N SER A 24 9.17 13.75 4.15
CA SER A 24 8.77 12.49 4.78
C SER A 24 8.53 11.39 3.75
N LEU A 25 7.83 11.72 2.67
CA LEU A 25 7.51 10.80 1.58
C LEU A 25 8.76 10.34 0.85
N LEU A 26 9.66 11.26 0.51
CA LEU A 26 10.92 10.92 -0.16
C LEU A 26 11.84 10.09 0.75
N LEU A 27 11.98 10.46 2.02
CA LEU A 27 12.82 9.74 2.97
C LEU A 27 12.27 8.33 3.24
N GLY A 28 11.00 8.22 3.60
CA GLY A 28 10.35 6.93 3.87
C GLY A 28 10.27 6.05 2.62
N GLY A 29 9.96 6.66 1.47
CA GLY A 29 9.94 5.99 0.17
C GLY A 29 11.32 5.48 -0.26
N ALA A 30 12.38 6.25 -0.03
CA ALA A 30 13.75 5.82 -0.32
C ALA A 30 14.17 4.63 0.56
N ILE A 31 13.87 4.68 1.86
CA ILE A 31 14.15 3.57 2.79
C ILE A 31 13.37 2.32 2.35
N LEU A 32 12.08 2.47 2.09
CA LEU A 32 11.22 1.35 1.68
C LEU A 32 11.64 0.80 0.31
N GLY A 33 11.93 1.68 -0.67
CA GLY A 33 12.38 1.29 -2.00
C GLY A 33 13.73 0.55 -1.98
N MET A 34 14.68 1.00 -1.18
CA MET A 34 15.97 0.33 -1.01
C MET A 34 15.79 -1.06 -0.36
N TYR A 35 15.06 -1.13 0.74
CA TYR A 35 14.77 -2.37 1.45
C TYR A 35 14.07 -3.40 0.55
N THR A 36 12.99 -2.98 -0.10
CA THR A 36 12.20 -3.87 -0.98
C THR A 36 12.93 -4.19 -2.27
N GLY A 37 13.75 -3.28 -2.79
CA GLY A 37 14.60 -3.50 -3.96
C GLY A 37 15.63 -4.59 -3.71
N LEU A 38 16.27 -4.62 -2.55
CA LEU A 38 17.19 -5.69 -2.14
C LEU A 38 16.45 -7.02 -2.04
N LEU A 39 15.28 -7.06 -1.43
CA LEU A 39 14.45 -8.26 -1.35
C LEU A 39 13.96 -8.72 -2.73
N GLY A 40 13.60 -7.77 -3.60
CA GLY A 40 13.24 -8.03 -4.99
C GLY A 40 14.39 -8.65 -5.78
N TYR A 41 15.61 -8.11 -5.61
CA TYR A 41 16.83 -8.70 -6.20
C TYR A 41 17.04 -10.13 -5.75
N VAL A 42 17.01 -10.37 -4.44
CA VAL A 42 17.24 -11.72 -3.89
C VAL A 42 16.14 -12.69 -4.35
N GLY A 43 14.87 -12.28 -4.29
CA GLY A 43 13.74 -13.10 -4.75
C GLY A 43 13.86 -13.48 -6.23
N ALA A 44 14.10 -12.49 -7.10
CA ALA A 44 14.25 -12.72 -8.54
C ALA A 44 15.51 -13.55 -8.91
N LYS A 45 16.62 -13.33 -8.19
CA LYS A 45 17.88 -14.06 -8.44
C LYS A 45 17.81 -15.52 -8.00
N THR A 46 17.12 -15.79 -6.88
CA THR A 46 17.11 -17.13 -6.27
C THR A 46 15.87 -17.94 -6.63
N GLY A 47 14.80 -17.31 -7.10
CA GLY A 47 13.50 -17.97 -7.31
C GLY A 47 12.78 -18.38 -6.01
N LEU A 48 13.29 -17.93 -4.84
CA LEU A 48 12.79 -18.36 -3.54
C LEU A 48 11.71 -17.40 -3.01
N SER A 49 10.72 -17.97 -2.34
CA SER A 49 9.74 -17.20 -1.55
C SER A 49 10.40 -16.62 -0.30
N MET A 50 9.71 -15.65 0.32
CA MET A 50 10.12 -15.06 1.60
C MET A 50 10.34 -16.14 2.68
N ASP A 51 9.44 -17.13 2.77
CA ASP A 51 9.53 -18.20 3.77
C ASP A 51 10.77 -19.08 3.57
N LEU A 52 11.12 -19.40 2.32
CA LEU A 52 12.31 -20.17 2.00
C LEU A 52 13.61 -19.37 2.26
N LEU A 53 13.58 -18.06 2.02
CA LEU A 53 14.69 -17.17 2.38
C LEU A 53 14.83 -17.07 3.89
N ALA A 54 13.72 -16.94 4.63
CA ALA A 54 13.71 -16.92 6.09
C ALA A 54 14.26 -18.23 6.67
N LYS A 55 13.92 -19.38 6.06
CA LYS A 55 14.47 -20.68 6.48
C LYS A 55 15.98 -20.76 6.30
N ARG A 56 16.53 -20.16 5.24
CA ARG A 56 17.98 -20.07 5.05
C ARG A 56 18.68 -19.12 6.01
N ALA A 57 18.03 -18.02 6.39
CA ALA A 57 18.60 -16.99 7.26
C ALA A 57 18.50 -17.35 8.76
N PHE A 58 17.36 -17.90 9.20
CA PHE A 58 17.02 -18.13 10.61
C PHE A 58 16.90 -19.60 10.99
N GLY A 59 17.16 -20.52 10.04
CA GLY A 59 16.95 -21.94 10.23
C GLY A 59 15.48 -22.35 10.22
N GLU A 60 15.23 -23.63 10.38
CA GLU A 60 13.87 -24.18 10.27
C GLU A 60 12.92 -23.63 11.33
N LYS A 61 13.31 -23.65 12.60
CA LYS A 61 12.48 -23.17 13.71
C LYS A 61 12.29 -21.65 13.69
N GLY A 62 13.32 -20.88 13.34
CA GLY A 62 13.23 -19.43 13.27
C GLY A 62 12.36 -18.94 12.11
N SER A 63 12.29 -19.70 11.01
CA SER A 63 11.44 -19.36 9.88
C SER A 63 9.94 -19.42 10.22
N TYR A 64 9.50 -20.32 11.07
CA TYR A 64 8.10 -20.37 11.49
C TYR A 64 7.66 -19.10 12.20
N LEU A 65 8.51 -18.52 13.05
CA LEU A 65 8.19 -17.26 13.74
C LEU A 65 8.05 -16.10 12.75
N SER A 66 9.02 -15.93 11.85
CA SER A 66 8.98 -14.85 10.84
C SER A 66 7.79 -15.00 9.90
N SER A 67 7.50 -16.20 9.41
CA SER A 67 6.33 -16.47 8.56
C SER A 67 5.01 -16.21 9.28
N ALA A 68 4.88 -16.61 10.54
CA ALA A 68 3.70 -16.35 11.34
C ALA A 68 3.48 -14.84 11.55
N MET A 69 4.52 -14.09 11.92
CA MET A 69 4.44 -12.63 12.11
C MET A 69 3.97 -11.92 10.84
N ILE A 70 4.54 -12.25 9.69
CA ILE A 70 4.11 -11.65 8.41
C ILE A 70 2.68 -12.07 8.07
N SER A 71 2.33 -13.34 8.24
CA SER A 71 0.97 -13.82 7.94
C SER A 71 -0.09 -13.13 8.78
N PHE A 72 0.11 -13.01 10.10
CA PHE A 72 -0.83 -12.29 10.97
C PHE A 72 -0.95 -10.82 10.60
N THR A 73 0.17 -10.16 10.30
CA THR A 73 0.14 -8.77 9.85
C THR A 73 -0.63 -8.61 8.54
N GLN A 74 -0.42 -9.51 7.58
CA GLN A 74 -1.13 -9.46 6.29
C GLN A 74 -2.63 -9.77 6.43
N ILE A 75 -3.03 -10.66 7.34
CA ILE A 75 -4.44 -10.89 7.67
C ILE A 75 -5.08 -9.61 8.25
N GLY A 76 -4.35 -8.89 9.13
CA GLY A 76 -4.80 -7.59 9.63
C GLY A 76 -5.01 -6.57 8.50
N TRP A 77 -4.05 -6.42 7.59
CA TRP A 77 -4.18 -5.53 6.44
C TRP A 77 -5.26 -5.96 5.45
N PHE A 78 -5.49 -7.25 5.28
CA PHE A 78 -6.61 -7.77 4.51
C PHE A 78 -7.95 -7.28 5.08
N GLY A 79 -8.12 -7.40 6.40
CA GLY A 79 -9.33 -6.91 7.08
C GLY A 79 -9.53 -5.40 6.90
N VAL A 80 -8.46 -4.61 7.03
CA VAL A 80 -8.49 -3.16 6.76
C VAL A 80 -8.91 -2.87 5.33
N GLY A 81 -8.31 -3.56 4.34
CA GLY A 81 -8.65 -3.36 2.92
C GLY A 81 -10.12 -3.67 2.60
N VAL A 82 -10.66 -4.75 3.15
CA VAL A 82 -12.07 -5.11 3.00
C VAL A 82 -12.98 -4.06 3.66
N ALA A 83 -12.63 -3.60 4.87
CA ALA A 83 -13.40 -2.58 5.59
C ALA A 83 -13.41 -1.23 4.86
N MET A 84 -12.27 -0.81 4.30
CA MET A 84 -12.15 0.43 3.52
C MET A 84 -12.99 0.43 2.23
N PHE A 85 -13.37 -0.73 1.74
CA PHE A 85 -14.33 -0.86 0.64
C PHE A 85 -15.77 -0.93 1.19
N ALA A 86 -16.04 -1.83 2.13
CA ALA A 86 -17.39 -2.16 2.56
C ALA A 86 -18.08 -1.02 3.32
N ILE A 87 -17.34 -0.27 4.15
CA ILE A 87 -17.91 0.79 4.98
C ILE A 87 -18.41 1.97 4.13
N PRO A 88 -17.60 2.59 3.24
CA PRO A 88 -18.07 3.68 2.41
C PRO A 88 -19.19 3.27 1.44
N VAL A 89 -19.05 2.11 0.79
CA VAL A 89 -20.07 1.62 -0.16
C VAL A 89 -21.40 1.36 0.53
N SER A 90 -21.37 0.78 1.73
CA SER A 90 -22.58 0.59 2.54
C SER A 90 -23.21 1.92 2.95
N GLY A 91 -22.40 2.89 3.38
CA GLY A 91 -22.86 4.20 3.84
C GLY A 91 -23.50 5.01 2.71
N GLU A 92 -22.77 5.18 1.60
CA GLU A 92 -23.16 6.10 0.53
C GLU A 92 -24.18 5.50 -0.45
N LEU A 93 -24.09 4.19 -0.74
CA LEU A 93 -24.91 3.57 -1.79
C LEU A 93 -26.06 2.71 -1.24
N LEU A 94 -25.96 2.20 0.00
CA LEU A 94 -26.91 1.23 0.56
C LEU A 94 -27.57 1.72 1.86
N GLY A 95 -27.59 3.04 2.08
CA GLY A 95 -28.30 3.67 3.20
C GLY A 95 -27.76 3.32 4.59
N GLY A 96 -26.50 2.89 4.71
CA GLY A 96 -25.86 2.60 6.00
C GLY A 96 -26.32 1.33 6.70
N SER A 97 -27.00 0.44 6.00
CA SER A 97 -27.50 -0.83 6.58
C SER A 97 -26.33 -1.74 7.04
N LYS A 98 -26.34 -2.12 8.32
CA LYS A 98 -25.35 -3.08 8.87
C LYS A 98 -25.37 -4.43 8.16
N ALA A 99 -26.55 -4.93 7.74
CA ALA A 99 -26.67 -6.17 7.00
C ALA A 99 -26.00 -6.06 5.63
N ALA A 100 -26.21 -4.94 4.91
CA ALA A 100 -25.56 -4.68 3.63
C ALA A 100 -24.03 -4.56 3.79
N MET A 101 -23.55 -3.89 4.84
CA MET A 101 -22.12 -3.81 5.14
C MET A 101 -21.50 -5.20 5.33
N TRP A 102 -22.12 -6.07 6.14
CA TRP A 102 -21.60 -7.43 6.34
C TRP A 102 -21.67 -8.29 5.08
N ALA A 103 -22.71 -8.13 4.27
CA ALA A 103 -22.79 -8.79 2.96
C ALA A 103 -21.64 -8.36 2.05
N LEU A 104 -21.34 -7.06 1.98
CA LEU A 104 -20.18 -6.53 1.23
C LEU A 104 -18.85 -7.06 1.76
N VAL A 105 -18.67 -7.13 3.08
CA VAL A 105 -17.46 -7.72 3.70
C VAL A 105 -17.27 -9.17 3.25
N LEU A 106 -18.32 -9.98 3.29
CA LEU A 106 -18.24 -11.38 2.87
C LEU A 106 -17.96 -11.52 1.37
N VAL A 107 -18.65 -10.75 0.53
CA VAL A 107 -18.49 -10.82 -0.93
C VAL A 107 -17.11 -10.30 -1.33
N ALA A 108 -16.72 -9.11 -0.89
CA ALA A 108 -15.42 -8.54 -1.24
C ALA A 108 -14.27 -9.38 -0.67
N GLY A 109 -14.37 -9.78 0.61
CA GLY A 109 -13.38 -10.64 1.24
C GLY A 109 -13.27 -12.00 0.55
N GLY A 110 -14.39 -12.59 0.16
CA GLY A 110 -14.44 -13.83 -0.62
C GLY A 110 -13.76 -13.69 -1.99
N CYS A 111 -14.07 -12.62 -2.74
CA CYS A 111 -13.45 -12.36 -4.03
C CYS A 111 -11.93 -12.13 -3.91
N MET A 112 -11.48 -11.36 -2.92
CA MET A 112 -10.06 -11.13 -2.66
C MET A 112 -9.35 -12.44 -2.28
N THR A 113 -9.96 -13.26 -1.42
CA THR A 113 -9.43 -14.57 -1.03
C THR A 113 -9.35 -15.50 -2.24
N ALA A 114 -10.39 -15.55 -3.07
CA ALA A 114 -10.40 -16.36 -4.30
C ALA A 114 -9.26 -15.92 -5.26
N SER A 115 -9.09 -14.61 -5.46
CA SER A 115 -7.99 -14.09 -6.30
C SER A 115 -6.61 -14.51 -5.76
N ALA A 116 -6.41 -14.49 -4.44
CA ALA A 116 -5.18 -14.93 -3.80
C ALA A 116 -4.97 -16.46 -3.93
N TYR A 117 -6.06 -17.24 -3.82
CA TYR A 117 -6.04 -18.70 -3.94
C TYR A 117 -5.57 -19.16 -5.32
N PHE A 118 -6.02 -18.50 -6.38
CA PHE A 118 -5.59 -18.82 -7.76
C PHE A 118 -4.15 -18.36 -8.09
N GLY A 119 -3.50 -17.64 -7.18
CA GLY A 119 -2.09 -17.31 -7.24
C GLY A 119 -1.73 -16.17 -8.20
N ILE A 120 -0.45 -16.20 -8.68
CA ILE A 120 0.14 -15.06 -9.39
C ILE A 120 -0.58 -14.68 -10.69
N ASP A 121 -1.11 -15.64 -11.41
CA ASP A 121 -1.79 -15.39 -12.69
C ASP A 121 -3.07 -14.60 -12.49
N SER A 122 -3.88 -14.98 -11.49
CA SER A 122 -5.08 -14.24 -11.10
C SER A 122 -4.75 -12.84 -10.61
N LEU A 123 -3.73 -12.72 -9.74
CA LEU A 123 -3.27 -11.42 -9.23
C LEU A 123 -2.77 -10.52 -10.36
N THR A 124 -2.13 -11.09 -11.37
CA THR A 124 -1.65 -10.35 -12.54
C THR A 124 -2.82 -9.79 -13.34
N VAL A 125 -3.83 -10.60 -13.64
CA VAL A 125 -5.04 -10.13 -14.35
C VAL A 125 -5.76 -9.03 -13.57
N VAL A 126 -5.97 -9.22 -12.27
CA VAL A 126 -6.58 -8.20 -11.40
C VAL A 126 -5.76 -6.91 -11.42
N SER A 127 -4.44 -7.00 -11.37
CA SER A 127 -3.56 -5.84 -11.39
C SER A 127 -3.58 -5.08 -12.71
N TYR A 128 -3.69 -5.74 -13.85
CA TYR A 128 -3.82 -5.08 -15.15
C TYR A 128 -5.06 -4.19 -15.25
N ILE A 129 -6.12 -4.53 -14.54
CA ILE A 129 -7.37 -3.75 -14.51
C ILE A 129 -7.32 -2.74 -13.36
N ALA A 130 -7.00 -3.19 -12.14
CA ALA A 130 -7.10 -2.38 -10.94
C ALA A 130 -6.08 -1.24 -10.88
N VAL A 131 -4.83 -1.46 -11.29
CA VAL A 131 -3.78 -0.44 -11.19
C VAL A 131 -4.06 0.77 -12.06
N PRO A 132 -4.38 0.65 -13.37
CA PRO A 132 -4.77 1.81 -14.18
C PRO A 132 -6.05 2.49 -13.66
N LEU A 133 -7.04 1.71 -13.25
CA LEU A 133 -8.30 2.23 -12.73
C LEU A 133 -8.09 3.07 -11.47
N VAL A 134 -7.33 2.57 -10.50
CA VAL A 134 -6.99 3.30 -9.26
C VAL A 134 -6.18 4.56 -9.58
N ALA A 135 -5.21 4.49 -10.52
CA ALA A 135 -4.43 5.66 -10.93
C ALA A 135 -5.32 6.75 -11.53
N ILE A 136 -6.24 6.38 -12.43
CA ILE A 136 -7.17 7.31 -13.05
C ILE A 136 -8.13 7.90 -12.01
N LEU A 137 -8.79 7.07 -11.21
CA LEU A 137 -9.76 7.51 -10.21
C LEU A 137 -9.10 8.37 -9.13
N GLY A 138 -7.90 8.00 -8.65
CA GLY A 138 -7.14 8.79 -7.70
C GLY A 138 -6.75 10.16 -8.26
N THR A 139 -6.31 10.20 -9.51
CA THR A 139 -5.99 11.47 -10.19
C THR A 139 -7.23 12.33 -10.37
N VAL A 140 -8.35 11.75 -10.79
CA VAL A 140 -9.63 12.49 -10.92
C VAL A 140 -10.08 13.03 -9.59
N ALA A 141 -10.06 12.23 -8.52
CA ALA A 141 -10.43 12.66 -7.17
C ALA A 141 -9.55 13.82 -6.70
N MET A 142 -8.22 13.72 -6.90
CA MET A 142 -7.28 14.79 -6.57
C MET A 142 -7.57 16.08 -7.33
N VAL A 143 -7.81 16.01 -8.66
CA VAL A 143 -8.15 17.18 -9.47
C VAL A 143 -9.47 17.81 -9.05
N MET A 144 -10.47 17.00 -8.71
CA MET A 144 -11.75 17.49 -8.23
C MET A 144 -11.61 18.19 -6.87
N ALA A 145 -10.85 17.62 -5.93
CA ALA A 145 -10.59 18.24 -4.63
C ALA A 145 -9.90 19.61 -4.76
N VAL A 146 -8.86 19.70 -5.58
CA VAL A 146 -8.18 20.99 -5.85
C VAL A 146 -9.12 22.01 -6.48
N ARG A 147 -9.98 21.61 -7.42
CA ARG A 147 -10.97 22.51 -8.06
C ARG A 147 -12.03 23.00 -7.09
N GLN A 148 -12.50 22.15 -6.17
CA GLN A 148 -13.52 22.51 -5.17
C GLN A 148 -12.94 23.39 -4.05
N GLY A 149 -11.67 23.17 -3.70
CA GLY A 149 -10.97 23.95 -2.67
C GLY A 149 -10.57 25.36 -3.07
N ASN A 150 -10.77 25.78 -4.35
CA ASN A 150 -10.41 27.10 -4.90
C ASN A 150 -8.96 27.54 -4.60
N GLY A 151 -8.05 26.58 -4.39
CA GLY A 151 -6.65 26.84 -4.03
C GLY A 151 -5.65 25.99 -4.82
N THR A 152 -4.38 26.17 -4.52
CA THR A 152 -3.30 25.32 -5.04
C THR A 152 -3.16 24.04 -4.20
N ILE A 153 -2.40 23.06 -4.71
CA ILE A 153 -2.05 21.85 -3.92
C ILE A 153 -1.39 22.21 -2.59
N VAL A 154 -0.57 23.28 -2.58
CA VAL A 154 0.12 23.75 -1.36
C VAL A 154 -0.87 24.30 -0.33
N ASP A 155 -1.92 24.96 -0.79
CA ASP A 155 -2.95 25.52 0.10
C ASP A 155 -3.74 24.44 0.85
N GLN A 156 -3.84 23.23 0.27
CA GLN A 156 -4.46 22.07 0.93
C GLN A 156 -3.71 21.65 2.20
N PHE A 157 -2.41 21.94 2.30
CA PHE A 157 -1.58 21.68 3.49
C PHE A 157 -1.53 22.87 4.47
N ALA A 158 -2.18 23.99 4.17
CA ALA A 158 -2.16 25.19 5.02
C ALA A 158 -2.85 24.98 6.38
N VAL A 159 -3.73 23.99 6.48
CA VAL A 159 -4.50 23.65 7.69
C VAL A 159 -3.77 22.62 8.58
N SER A 160 -2.52 22.30 8.28
CA SER A 160 -1.77 21.27 9.02
C SER A 160 -1.59 21.68 10.50
N SER A 161 -1.75 20.72 11.40
CA SER A 161 -1.62 20.94 12.85
C SER A 161 -0.16 21.08 13.32
N GLY A 162 0.82 20.77 12.47
CA GLY A 162 2.24 20.71 12.84
C GLY A 162 2.56 19.61 13.87
N SER A 163 1.66 18.67 14.09
CA SER A 163 1.78 17.65 15.15
C SER A 163 2.72 16.50 14.77
N VAL A 164 3.08 16.35 13.50
CA VAL A 164 3.93 15.27 12.99
C VAL A 164 5.28 15.85 12.58
N THR A 165 6.37 15.17 12.96
CA THR A 165 7.72 15.51 12.50
C THR A 165 8.02 14.81 11.15
N VAL A 166 8.99 15.34 10.38
CA VAL A 166 9.43 14.72 9.11
C VAL A 166 9.86 13.26 9.32
N ILE A 167 10.58 12.98 10.41
CA ILE A 167 11.00 11.60 10.75
C ILE A 167 9.79 10.74 11.11
N GLY A 168 8.84 11.29 11.87
CA GLY A 168 7.57 10.63 12.19
C GLY A 168 6.78 10.28 10.93
N GLY A 169 6.64 11.24 10.00
CA GLY A 169 6.01 11.02 8.70
C GLY A 169 6.73 9.95 7.86
N ALA A 170 8.07 9.97 7.81
CA ALA A 170 8.84 8.91 7.14
C ALA A 170 8.59 7.53 7.79
N GLY A 171 8.49 7.50 9.13
CA GLY A 171 8.09 6.29 9.87
C GLY A 171 6.70 5.79 9.48
N MET A 172 5.73 6.68 9.28
CA MET A 172 4.39 6.33 8.80
C MET A 172 4.43 5.73 7.38
N VAL A 173 5.24 6.31 6.47
CA VAL A 173 5.44 5.76 5.11
C VAL A 173 6.01 4.34 5.17
N VAL A 174 7.08 4.14 5.92
CA VAL A 174 7.71 2.81 6.08
C VAL A 174 6.75 1.83 6.75
N GLY A 175 6.14 2.24 7.87
CA GLY A 175 5.27 1.40 8.68
C GLY A 175 4.03 0.92 7.93
N SER A 176 3.48 1.75 7.03
CA SER A 176 2.29 1.40 6.24
C SER A 176 2.51 0.21 5.30
N PHE A 177 3.74 -0.04 4.88
CA PHE A 177 4.01 -1.06 3.87
C PHE A 177 5.19 -2.00 4.17
N VAL A 178 5.87 -1.89 5.32
CA VAL A 178 7.05 -2.71 5.62
C VAL A 178 6.73 -4.22 5.62
N SER A 179 5.57 -4.62 6.09
CA SER A 179 5.17 -6.04 6.09
C SER A 179 4.93 -6.57 4.67
N GLY A 180 4.23 -5.79 3.82
CA GLY A 180 4.08 -6.11 2.40
C GLY A 180 5.41 -6.08 1.65
N GLY A 181 6.27 -5.12 2.01
CA GLY A 181 7.64 -5.03 1.51
C GLY A 181 8.49 -6.26 1.84
N THR A 182 8.35 -6.81 3.05
CA THR A 182 9.02 -8.06 3.45
C THR A 182 8.57 -9.24 2.61
N ALA A 183 7.31 -9.28 2.17
CA ALA A 183 6.78 -10.33 1.30
C ALA A 183 7.16 -10.18 -0.18
N THR A 184 7.92 -9.15 -0.56
CA THR A 184 8.36 -8.90 -1.96
C THR A 184 8.93 -10.13 -2.67
N PRO A 185 9.75 -11.00 -2.07
CA PRO A 185 10.25 -12.20 -2.74
C PRO A 185 9.17 -13.14 -3.26
N ASN A 186 7.99 -13.15 -2.63
CA ASN A 186 6.87 -14.00 -3.07
C ASN A 186 6.37 -13.62 -4.48
N PHE A 187 6.56 -12.37 -4.88
CA PHE A 187 6.20 -11.84 -6.20
C PHE A 187 7.41 -11.74 -7.12
N ALA A 188 8.53 -11.18 -6.63
CA ALA A 188 9.73 -10.92 -7.41
C ALA A 188 10.39 -12.21 -7.93
N ARG A 189 10.18 -13.36 -7.29
CA ARG A 189 10.70 -14.67 -7.75
C ARG A 189 10.20 -15.08 -9.13
N PHE A 190 9.12 -14.49 -9.63
CA PHE A 190 8.58 -14.73 -10.96
C PHE A 190 9.11 -13.75 -12.01
N ALA A 191 9.97 -12.81 -11.64
CA ALA A 191 10.56 -11.88 -12.57
C ALA A 191 11.52 -12.59 -13.54
N LYS A 192 11.61 -12.06 -14.77
CA LYS A 192 12.46 -12.59 -15.84
C LYS A 192 13.94 -12.68 -15.43
N ASP A 193 14.42 -11.69 -14.70
CA ASP A 193 15.80 -11.57 -14.22
C ASP A 193 15.86 -10.69 -12.97
N ALA A 194 17.00 -10.75 -12.27
CA ALA A 194 17.20 -10.01 -11.03
C ALA A 194 17.10 -8.48 -11.21
N LYS A 195 17.55 -7.94 -12.34
CA LYS A 195 17.52 -6.51 -12.64
C LYS A 195 16.07 -6.03 -12.80
N SER A 196 15.29 -6.74 -13.62
CA SER A 196 13.87 -6.44 -13.84
C SER A 196 13.07 -6.55 -12.55
N GLY A 197 13.30 -7.58 -11.73
CA GLY A 197 12.66 -7.76 -10.43
C GLY A 197 12.98 -6.61 -9.47
N THR A 198 14.25 -6.19 -9.40
CA THR A 198 14.66 -5.05 -8.56
C THR A 198 14.02 -3.75 -9.01
N ILE A 199 14.10 -3.42 -10.31
CA ILE A 199 13.55 -2.18 -10.86
C ILE A 199 12.05 -2.12 -10.65
N ALA A 200 11.33 -3.19 -11.00
CA ALA A 200 9.87 -3.25 -10.83
C ALA A 200 9.47 -3.04 -9.36
N THR A 201 10.21 -3.63 -8.43
CA THR A 201 9.97 -3.49 -7.00
C THR A 201 10.23 -2.06 -6.52
N VAL A 202 11.37 -1.46 -6.86
CA VAL A 202 11.70 -0.09 -6.49
C VAL A 202 10.66 0.89 -7.05
N VAL A 203 10.28 0.74 -8.32
CA VAL A 203 9.24 1.57 -8.94
C VAL A 203 7.89 1.41 -8.23
N ALA A 204 7.50 0.18 -7.92
CA ALA A 204 6.24 -0.08 -7.24
C ALA A 204 6.19 0.55 -5.84
N PHE A 205 7.24 0.38 -5.03
CA PHE A 205 7.27 0.86 -3.64
C PHE A 205 7.65 2.33 -3.50
N PHE A 206 8.48 2.86 -4.39
CA PHE A 206 8.85 4.29 -4.34
C PHE A 206 7.82 5.15 -5.07
N ILE A 207 7.50 4.84 -6.32
CA ILE A 207 6.60 5.67 -7.13
C ILE A 207 5.14 5.33 -6.86
N GLY A 208 4.76 4.05 -6.98
CA GLY A 208 3.37 3.62 -6.84
C GLY A 208 2.79 3.92 -5.46
N ASN A 209 3.56 3.63 -4.40
CA ASN A 209 3.12 3.94 -3.04
C ASN A 209 3.07 5.45 -2.77
N SER A 210 4.05 6.23 -3.26
CA SER A 210 4.06 7.69 -3.13
C SER A 210 2.83 8.33 -3.78
N LEU A 211 2.42 7.85 -4.96
CA LEU A 211 1.19 8.32 -5.60
C LEU A 211 -0.05 8.08 -4.73
N MET A 212 -0.14 6.93 -4.06
CA MET A 212 -1.26 6.63 -3.16
C MET A 212 -1.30 7.58 -1.95
N PHE A 213 -0.15 7.92 -1.37
CA PHE A 213 -0.07 8.93 -0.31
C PHE A 213 -0.54 10.30 -0.80
N PHE A 214 -0.13 10.70 -2.01
CA PHE A 214 -0.58 11.94 -2.62
C PHE A 214 -2.07 11.96 -2.88
N PHE A 215 -2.63 10.90 -3.44
CA PHE A 215 -4.07 10.81 -3.66
C PHE A 215 -4.84 10.98 -2.35
N GLY A 216 -4.39 10.32 -1.28
CA GLY A 216 -5.01 10.45 0.03
C GLY A 216 -4.85 11.84 0.65
N ALA A 217 -3.66 12.41 0.55
CA ALA A 217 -3.38 13.73 1.11
C ALA A 217 -4.22 14.84 0.47
N ILE A 218 -4.46 14.78 -0.85
CA ILE A 218 -5.12 15.85 -1.60
C ILE A 218 -6.60 15.60 -1.78
N ALA A 219 -7.04 14.35 -1.97
CA ALA A 219 -8.45 14.05 -2.20
C ALA A 219 -9.32 14.14 -0.94
N TYR A 220 -8.71 14.25 0.25
CA TYR A 220 -9.42 14.19 1.52
C TYR A 220 -9.40 15.51 2.32
N ILE A 221 -8.64 16.48 1.86
CA ILE A 221 -8.61 17.81 2.43
C ILE A 221 -9.61 18.70 1.70
#